data_1f6995a3b33f9a4e7651094248f56f82
#
_entry.id   1f6995a3b33f9a4e7651094248f56f82
#
_cell.length_a   1.000
_cell.length_b   1.000
_cell.length_c   1.000
_cell.angle_alpha   90.00
_cell.angle_beta   90.00
_cell.angle_gamma   90.00
#
_symmetry.space_group_name_H-M   'P 1'
#
loop_
_entity.id
_entity.type
_entity.pdbx_description
1 polymer ?
#
loop_
_entity_poly.entity_id
_entity_poly.type
_entity_poly.pdbx_seq_one_letter_code
_entity_poly.pdbx_strand_id
1 'polypeptide(L)'
;MKQKIQQVEKNGYIRWISRISWGLMAAWLLWFLWKFPRLPREMPLHFGIDGQPDRWGGKEELWFTVILCAVLFAGLTIVLRFPRIWNTGSVKVTEQNRKWVYQNLASMLVSVRLGMVIVFAYSQWMAVGSGSVGILFWIIWAVALFGPVIFFSVRLSRKPPDQWGEFSAGDKAAENKNNGRRESKWI
;
A
#
# COMPACT_ATOMS: atom_id res chain seq x y z
N MET A 1 -9.01 -25.51 16.07
CA MET A 1 -9.84 -25.11 14.90
C MET A 1 -9.03 -24.20 14.00
N LYS A 2 -8.61 -24.63 12.79
CA LYS A 2 -7.95 -23.77 11.82
C LYS A 2 -9.01 -22.85 11.20
N GLN A 3 -9.03 -21.59 11.64
CA GLN A 3 -9.95 -20.60 11.08
C GLN A 3 -9.64 -20.42 9.57
N LYS A 4 -10.64 -20.72 8.74
CA LYS A 4 -10.62 -20.35 7.30
C LYS A 4 -10.48 -18.83 7.24
N ILE A 5 -9.31 -18.32 6.87
CA ILE A 5 -9.13 -16.90 6.54
C ILE A 5 -9.90 -16.69 5.24
N GLN A 6 -11.09 -16.15 5.36
CA GLN A 6 -11.90 -15.73 4.22
C GLN A 6 -11.10 -14.68 3.42
N GLN A 7 -11.28 -14.70 2.09
CA GLN A 7 -10.75 -13.64 1.23
C GLN A 7 -11.23 -12.29 1.77
N VAL A 8 -10.31 -11.32 1.83
CA VAL A 8 -10.68 -9.96 2.28
C VAL A 8 -11.76 -9.42 1.35
N GLU A 9 -12.90 -9.10 1.92
CA GLU A 9 -14.01 -8.52 1.18
C GLU A 9 -13.60 -7.15 0.63
N LYS A 10 -13.50 -7.04 -0.69
CA LYS A 10 -13.05 -5.82 -1.37
C LYS A 10 -14.16 -4.78 -1.33
N ASN A 11 -13.97 -3.71 -0.55
CA ASN A 11 -14.83 -2.55 -0.58
C ASN A 11 -14.66 -1.73 -1.90
N GLY A 12 -15.50 -0.72 -2.11
CA GLY A 12 -15.46 0.14 -3.30
C GLY A 12 -14.08 0.76 -3.51
N TYR A 13 -13.47 1.30 -2.45
CA TYR A 13 -12.15 1.90 -2.48
C TYR A 13 -11.07 0.96 -3.03
N ILE A 14 -10.96 -0.25 -2.46
CA ILE A 14 -9.98 -1.27 -2.90
C ILE A 14 -10.16 -1.61 -4.38
N ARG A 15 -11.42 -1.73 -4.82
CA ARG A 15 -11.72 -2.04 -6.24
C ARG A 15 -11.29 -0.91 -7.18
N TRP A 16 -11.64 0.33 -6.84
CA TRP A 16 -11.31 1.49 -7.68
C TRP A 16 -9.82 1.76 -7.73
N ILE A 17 -9.14 1.81 -6.58
CA ILE A 17 -7.69 2.02 -6.53
C ILE A 17 -6.93 0.90 -7.26
N SER A 18 -7.40 -0.35 -7.15
CA SER A 18 -6.81 -1.45 -7.93
C SER A 18 -6.97 -1.26 -9.43
N ARG A 19 -8.15 -0.86 -9.91
CA ARG A 19 -8.39 -0.60 -11.35
C ARG A 19 -7.53 0.56 -11.85
N ILE A 20 -7.45 1.64 -11.09
CA ILE A 20 -6.60 2.80 -11.41
C ILE A 20 -5.13 2.37 -11.48
N SER A 21 -4.64 1.56 -10.52
CA SER A 21 -3.25 1.08 -10.53
C SER A 21 -2.93 0.26 -11.79
N TRP A 22 -3.84 -0.63 -12.20
CA TRP A 22 -3.66 -1.42 -13.43
C TRP A 22 -3.73 -0.56 -14.69
N GLY A 23 -4.68 0.38 -14.74
CA GLY A 23 -4.82 1.31 -15.87
C GLY A 23 -3.61 2.22 -16.01
N LEU A 24 -3.11 2.78 -14.90
CA LEU A 24 -1.92 3.63 -14.91
C LEU A 24 -0.66 2.85 -15.30
N MET A 25 -0.49 1.63 -14.78
CA MET A 25 0.62 0.75 -15.15
C MET A 25 0.61 0.45 -16.65
N ALA A 26 -0.56 0.09 -17.20
CA ALA A 26 -0.70 -0.17 -18.63
C ALA A 26 -0.44 1.08 -19.49
N ALA A 27 -1.00 2.22 -19.09
CA ALA A 27 -0.82 3.49 -19.80
C ALA A 27 0.66 3.93 -19.80
N TRP A 28 1.35 3.80 -18.66
CA TRP A 28 2.76 4.09 -18.56
C TRP A 28 3.62 3.16 -19.43
N LEU A 29 3.35 1.84 -19.41
CA LEU A 29 4.07 0.88 -20.26
C LEU A 29 3.87 1.19 -21.75
N LEU A 30 2.65 1.48 -22.18
CA LEU A 30 2.35 1.85 -23.57
C LEU A 30 3.07 3.15 -23.96
N TRP A 31 3.04 4.15 -23.09
CA TRP A 31 3.79 5.39 -23.30
C TRP A 31 5.29 5.14 -23.40
N PHE A 32 5.86 4.32 -22.51
CA PHE A 32 7.28 3.98 -22.54
C PHE A 32 7.67 3.27 -23.84
N LEU A 33 6.93 2.23 -24.23
CA LEU A 33 7.17 1.49 -25.49
C LEU A 33 7.09 2.39 -26.72
N TRP A 34 6.13 3.33 -26.74
CA TRP A 34 6.00 4.30 -27.83
C TRP A 34 7.13 5.32 -27.84
N LYS A 35 7.59 5.76 -26.68
CA LYS A 35 8.62 6.80 -26.54
C LYS A 35 10.04 6.24 -26.73
N PHE A 36 10.31 5.04 -26.25
CA PHE A 36 11.63 4.42 -26.16
C PHE A 36 12.45 4.46 -27.47
N PRO A 37 11.90 4.11 -28.65
CA PRO A 37 12.67 4.16 -29.90
C PRO A 37 13.16 5.58 -30.26
N ARG A 38 12.45 6.61 -29.76
CA ARG A 38 12.70 8.02 -30.06
C ARG A 38 13.62 8.69 -29.06
N LEU A 39 14.06 7.99 -28.01
CA LEU A 39 14.94 8.52 -27.00
C LEU A 39 16.37 8.63 -27.51
N PRO A 40 17.12 9.66 -27.08
CA PRO A 40 18.54 9.76 -27.32
C PRO A 40 19.29 8.57 -26.74
N ARG A 41 20.51 8.30 -27.25
CA ARG A 41 21.32 7.16 -26.78
C ARG A 41 21.78 7.35 -25.34
N GLU A 42 22.10 8.58 -24.94
CA GLU A 42 22.48 8.93 -23.58
C GLU A 42 21.43 9.79 -22.92
N MET A 43 21.12 9.50 -21.66
CA MET A 43 20.08 10.14 -20.87
C MET A 43 20.48 10.27 -19.40
N PRO A 44 19.92 11.24 -18.67
CA PRO A 44 20.05 11.26 -17.23
C PRO A 44 19.29 10.06 -16.62
N LEU A 45 19.99 9.29 -15.81
CA LEU A 45 19.44 8.07 -15.19
C LEU A 45 19.28 8.21 -13.68
N HIS A 46 19.97 9.14 -13.06
CA HIS A 46 19.85 9.45 -11.65
C HIS A 46 19.94 10.96 -11.43
N PHE A 47 19.23 11.45 -10.40
CA PHE A 47 19.20 12.85 -10.01
C PHE A 47 19.61 12.97 -8.55
N GLY A 48 20.55 13.86 -8.29
CA GLY A 48 20.96 14.20 -6.94
C GLY A 48 19.85 14.90 -6.14
N ILE A 49 20.08 15.09 -4.85
CA ILE A 49 19.13 15.76 -3.95
C ILE A 49 18.88 17.22 -4.35
N ASP A 50 19.85 17.82 -5.05
CA ASP A 50 19.77 19.16 -5.66
C ASP A 50 18.91 19.18 -6.94
N GLY A 51 18.44 18.00 -7.37
CA GLY A 51 17.63 17.83 -8.56
C GLY A 51 18.39 17.87 -9.88
N GLN A 52 19.73 17.94 -9.85
CA GLN A 52 20.54 17.85 -11.06
C GLN A 52 20.89 16.40 -11.39
N PRO A 53 21.05 16.07 -12.68
CA PRO A 53 21.53 14.75 -13.08
C PRO A 53 22.96 14.54 -12.56
N ASP A 54 23.17 13.50 -11.77
CA ASP A 54 24.50 13.11 -11.27
C ASP A 54 24.99 11.80 -11.90
N ARG A 55 24.14 11.12 -12.70
CA ARG A 55 24.52 9.96 -13.50
C ARG A 55 23.83 9.96 -14.85
N TRP A 56 24.63 9.78 -15.89
CA TRP A 56 24.18 9.59 -17.28
C TRP A 56 24.47 8.16 -17.72
N GLY A 57 23.68 7.65 -18.67
CA GLY A 57 23.90 6.32 -19.23
C GLY A 57 23.01 6.05 -20.42
N GLY A 58 23.11 4.83 -20.96
CA GLY A 58 22.34 4.39 -22.12
C GLY A 58 20.85 4.29 -21.82
N LYS A 59 20.01 4.66 -22.81
CA LYS A 59 18.55 4.55 -22.68
C LYS A 59 18.07 3.14 -22.36
N GLU A 60 18.86 2.14 -22.65
CA GLU A 60 18.58 0.72 -22.36
C GLU A 60 18.46 0.45 -20.85
N GLU A 61 19.17 1.24 -20.03
CA GLU A 61 19.09 1.13 -18.58
C GLU A 61 17.70 1.52 -18.01
N LEU A 62 16.89 2.27 -18.77
CA LEU A 62 15.52 2.57 -18.38
C LEU A 62 14.64 1.32 -18.25
N TRP A 63 14.99 0.24 -18.96
CA TRP A 63 14.32 -1.05 -18.80
C TRP A 63 14.45 -1.62 -17.39
N PHE A 64 15.55 -1.35 -16.70
CA PHE A 64 15.70 -1.74 -15.30
C PHE A 64 14.58 -1.17 -14.43
N THR A 65 14.27 0.11 -14.61
CA THR A 65 13.18 0.80 -13.88
C THR A 65 11.83 0.16 -14.17
N VAL A 66 11.55 -0.17 -15.44
CA VAL A 66 10.30 -0.80 -15.86
C VAL A 66 10.17 -2.21 -15.27
N ILE A 67 11.23 -3.01 -15.39
CA ILE A 67 11.26 -4.39 -14.88
C ILE A 67 11.12 -4.39 -13.34
N LEU A 68 11.86 -3.53 -12.65
CA LEU A 68 11.77 -3.40 -11.21
C LEU A 68 10.36 -3.04 -10.75
N CYS A 69 9.73 -2.06 -11.40
CA CYS A 69 8.35 -1.69 -11.09
C CYS A 69 7.39 -2.85 -11.35
N ALA A 70 7.54 -3.57 -12.46
CA ALA A 70 6.69 -4.72 -12.80
C ALA A 70 6.83 -5.85 -11.76
N VAL A 71 8.03 -6.16 -11.33
CA VAL A 71 8.31 -7.17 -10.28
C VAL A 71 7.68 -6.76 -8.96
N LEU A 72 7.87 -5.52 -8.53
CA LEU A 72 7.28 -5.00 -7.29
C LEU A 72 5.75 -4.95 -7.37
N PHE A 73 5.20 -4.55 -8.51
CA PHE A 73 3.75 -4.54 -8.75
C PHE A 73 3.16 -5.95 -8.67
N ALA A 74 3.81 -6.92 -9.29
CA ALA A 74 3.42 -8.33 -9.21
C ALA A 74 3.53 -8.85 -7.77
N GLY A 75 4.62 -8.55 -7.08
CA GLY A 75 4.85 -8.92 -5.68
C GLY A 75 3.74 -8.39 -4.76
N LEU A 76 3.41 -7.09 -4.83
CA LEU A 76 2.31 -6.50 -4.06
C LEU A 76 0.95 -7.09 -4.45
N THR A 77 0.75 -7.43 -5.73
CA THR A 77 -0.48 -8.09 -6.19
C THR A 77 -0.61 -9.50 -5.61
N ILE A 78 0.51 -10.23 -5.50
CA ILE A 78 0.56 -11.54 -4.85
C ILE A 78 0.29 -11.40 -3.35
N VAL A 79 0.97 -10.49 -2.66
CA VAL A 79 0.76 -10.23 -1.22
C VAL A 79 -0.71 -9.95 -0.92
N LEU A 80 -1.39 -9.16 -1.77
CA LEU A 80 -2.82 -8.86 -1.64
C LEU A 80 -3.73 -10.12 -1.70
N ARG A 81 -3.26 -11.23 -2.28
CA ARG A 81 -4.01 -12.51 -2.33
C ARG A 81 -3.83 -13.38 -1.09
N PHE A 82 -2.81 -13.08 -0.26
CA PHE A 82 -2.46 -13.88 0.90
C PHE A 82 -2.55 -13.09 2.22
N PRO A 83 -3.77 -12.76 2.71
CA PRO A 83 -3.93 -11.98 3.95
C PRO A 83 -3.29 -12.62 5.19
N ARG A 84 -2.98 -13.92 5.12
CA ARG A 84 -2.36 -14.68 6.23
C ARG A 84 -0.94 -14.21 6.57
N ILE A 85 -0.24 -13.62 5.60
CA ILE A 85 1.14 -13.15 5.79
C ILE A 85 1.21 -11.68 6.20
N TRP A 86 0.06 -11.00 6.30
CA TRP A 86 0.05 -9.57 6.61
C TRP A 86 0.34 -9.35 8.09
N ASN A 87 1.24 -8.42 8.34
CA ASN A 87 1.52 -7.97 9.70
C ASN A 87 0.43 -6.98 10.15
N THR A 88 -0.23 -7.28 11.26
CA THR A 88 -1.25 -6.42 11.86
C THR A 88 -0.67 -5.43 12.89
N GLY A 89 0.66 -5.40 13.04
CA GLY A 89 1.35 -4.57 14.03
C GLY A 89 0.96 -4.96 15.45
N SER A 90 0.70 -3.96 16.28
CA SER A 90 0.26 -4.14 17.69
C SER A 90 -1.26 -4.36 17.82
N VAL A 91 -2.00 -4.37 16.70
CA VAL A 91 -3.48 -4.50 16.74
C VAL A 91 -3.87 -5.95 16.94
N LYS A 92 -4.51 -6.24 18.08
CA LYS A 92 -5.08 -7.56 18.35
C LYS A 92 -6.33 -7.77 17.49
N VAL A 93 -6.28 -8.76 16.60
CA VAL A 93 -7.40 -9.11 15.72
C VAL A 93 -8.40 -9.99 16.47
N THR A 94 -9.64 -9.51 16.58
CA THR A 94 -10.79 -10.24 17.15
C THR A 94 -11.80 -10.54 16.04
N GLU A 95 -12.79 -11.38 16.29
CA GLU A 95 -13.85 -11.65 15.31
C GLU A 95 -14.63 -10.37 14.93
N GLN A 96 -14.82 -9.45 15.88
CA GLN A 96 -15.57 -8.21 15.70
C GLN A 96 -14.81 -7.20 14.83
N ASN A 97 -13.49 -7.05 15.03
CA ASN A 97 -12.68 -6.04 14.32
C ASN A 97 -12.00 -6.58 13.06
N ARG A 98 -12.03 -7.89 12.82
CA ARG A 98 -11.31 -8.58 11.75
C ARG A 98 -11.55 -7.97 10.38
N LYS A 99 -12.83 -7.80 9.99
CA LYS A 99 -13.18 -7.22 8.69
C LYS A 99 -12.57 -5.84 8.51
N TRP A 100 -12.69 -4.98 9.52
CA TRP A 100 -12.15 -3.63 9.49
C TRP A 100 -10.62 -3.61 9.40
N VAL A 101 -9.92 -4.42 10.23
CA VAL A 101 -8.45 -4.49 10.22
C VAL A 101 -7.94 -4.92 8.85
N TYR A 102 -8.45 -6.01 8.29
CA TYR A 102 -8.00 -6.51 6.99
C TYR A 102 -8.40 -5.62 5.82
N GLN A 103 -9.55 -4.95 5.86
CA GLN A 103 -9.90 -3.96 4.85
C GLN A 103 -9.00 -2.72 4.93
N ASN A 104 -8.59 -2.29 6.11
CA ASN A 104 -7.66 -1.19 6.30
C ASN A 104 -6.28 -1.53 5.72
N LEU A 105 -5.74 -2.70 6.04
CA LEU A 105 -4.47 -3.19 5.51
C LEU A 105 -4.52 -3.38 3.98
N ALA A 106 -5.60 -3.95 3.45
CA ALA A 106 -5.77 -4.07 2.01
C ALA A 106 -5.81 -2.70 1.31
N SER A 107 -6.50 -1.72 1.92
CA SER A 107 -6.55 -0.34 1.41
C SER A 107 -5.17 0.30 1.40
N MET A 108 -4.37 0.09 2.45
CA MET A 108 -2.98 0.53 2.51
C MET A 108 -2.16 -0.08 1.36
N LEU A 109 -2.19 -1.39 1.21
CA LEU A 109 -1.39 -2.10 0.19
C LEU A 109 -1.75 -1.69 -1.24
N VAL A 110 -3.05 -1.53 -1.56
CA VAL A 110 -3.43 -1.07 -2.91
C VAL A 110 -3.03 0.38 -3.16
N SER A 111 -3.03 1.23 -2.12
CA SER A 111 -2.60 2.63 -2.23
C SER A 111 -1.08 2.73 -2.39
N VAL A 112 -0.30 1.94 -1.64
CA VAL A 112 1.15 1.82 -1.80
C VAL A 112 1.49 1.35 -3.21
N ARG A 113 0.76 0.35 -3.74
CA ARG A 113 0.95 -0.13 -5.11
C ARG A 113 0.69 0.96 -6.15
N LEU A 114 -0.38 1.76 -5.96
CA LEU A 114 -0.66 2.89 -6.83
C LEU A 114 0.44 3.96 -6.73
N GLY A 115 0.81 4.33 -5.50
CA GLY A 115 1.88 5.31 -5.25
C GLY A 115 3.20 4.91 -5.89
N MET A 116 3.55 3.62 -5.80
CA MET A 116 4.73 3.06 -6.47
C MET A 116 4.68 3.28 -7.99
N VAL A 117 3.57 2.94 -8.66
CA VAL A 117 3.44 3.16 -10.11
C VAL A 117 3.56 4.64 -10.46
N ILE A 118 2.95 5.54 -9.66
CA ILE A 118 3.07 6.99 -9.84
C ILE A 118 4.53 7.43 -9.75
N VAL A 119 5.26 6.97 -8.74
CA VAL A 119 6.68 7.32 -8.53
C VAL A 119 7.53 6.87 -9.70
N PHE A 120 7.42 5.62 -10.12
CA PHE A 120 8.22 5.09 -11.23
C PHE A 120 7.89 5.76 -12.57
N ALA A 121 6.60 5.94 -12.87
CA ALA A 121 6.15 6.61 -14.08
C ALA A 121 6.60 8.08 -14.10
N TYR A 122 6.48 8.78 -12.99
CA TYR A 122 6.87 10.17 -12.87
C TYR A 122 8.40 10.35 -12.95
N SER A 123 9.16 9.49 -12.26
CA SER A 123 10.64 9.51 -12.35
C SER A 123 11.12 9.32 -13.79
N GLN A 124 10.51 8.37 -14.51
CA GLN A 124 10.88 8.11 -15.91
C GLN A 124 10.43 9.24 -16.84
N TRP A 125 9.26 9.85 -16.58
CA TRP A 125 8.82 11.04 -17.30
C TRP A 125 9.82 12.20 -17.15
N MET A 126 10.29 12.44 -15.93
CA MET A 126 11.28 13.50 -15.65
C MET A 126 12.61 13.20 -16.32
N ALA A 127 13.11 11.97 -16.28
CA ALA A 127 14.33 11.55 -16.97
C ALA A 127 14.27 11.80 -18.50
N VAL A 128 13.07 11.62 -19.09
CA VAL A 128 12.87 11.83 -20.54
C VAL A 128 12.72 13.30 -20.91
N GLY A 129 12.20 14.14 -20.03
CA GLY A 129 11.68 15.46 -20.42
C GLY A 129 12.41 16.69 -19.89
N SER A 130 13.04 16.65 -18.72
CA SER A 130 13.37 17.90 -18.01
C SER A 130 14.85 18.16 -17.76
N GLY A 131 15.70 17.18 -17.88
CA GLY A 131 17.12 17.37 -17.54
C GLY A 131 17.43 17.74 -16.08
N SER A 132 16.41 18.10 -15.29
CA SER A 132 16.51 18.37 -13.84
C SER A 132 15.16 18.16 -13.16
N VAL A 133 15.15 17.86 -11.86
CA VAL A 133 13.96 17.67 -11.06
C VAL A 133 13.88 18.73 -9.96
N GLY A 134 12.68 19.32 -9.78
CA GLY A 134 12.46 20.31 -8.72
C GLY A 134 12.02 19.69 -7.40
N ILE A 135 11.88 20.53 -6.37
CA ILE A 135 11.41 20.11 -5.03
C ILE A 135 10.05 19.36 -5.09
N LEU A 136 9.18 19.72 -6.04
CA LEU A 136 7.89 19.07 -6.23
C LEU A 136 8.02 17.56 -6.55
N PHE A 137 9.08 17.17 -7.28
CA PHE A 137 9.39 15.77 -7.53
C PHE A 137 9.56 14.98 -6.22
N TRP A 138 10.38 15.51 -5.32
CA TRP A 138 10.64 14.87 -4.02
C TRP A 138 9.40 14.82 -3.13
N ILE A 139 8.57 15.88 -3.14
CA ILE A 139 7.32 15.92 -2.39
C ILE A 139 6.35 14.84 -2.91
N ILE A 140 6.14 14.76 -4.22
CA ILE A 140 5.28 13.74 -4.83
C ILE A 140 5.78 12.34 -4.48
N TRP A 141 7.08 12.12 -4.58
CA TRP A 141 7.74 10.85 -4.27
C TRP A 141 7.49 10.44 -2.80
N ALA A 142 7.73 11.35 -1.87
CA ALA A 142 7.53 11.11 -0.45
C ALA A 142 6.04 10.84 -0.12
N VAL A 143 5.13 11.68 -0.63
CA VAL A 143 3.70 11.54 -0.35
C VAL A 143 3.12 10.27 -0.98
N ALA A 144 3.52 9.91 -2.20
CA ALA A 144 3.00 8.72 -2.87
C ALA A 144 3.41 7.41 -2.19
N LEU A 145 4.63 7.33 -1.62
CA LEU A 145 5.11 6.13 -0.95
C LEU A 145 4.75 6.09 0.53
N PHE A 146 5.01 7.17 1.26
CA PHE A 146 4.83 7.18 2.72
C PHE A 146 3.44 7.61 3.16
N GLY A 147 2.75 8.46 2.39
CA GLY A 147 1.43 8.95 2.73
C GLY A 147 0.42 7.84 3.02
N PRO A 148 0.23 6.85 2.15
CA PRO A 148 -0.66 5.73 2.42
C PRO A 148 -0.27 4.93 3.67
N VAL A 149 1.02 4.68 3.87
CA VAL A 149 1.52 3.92 5.03
C VAL A 149 1.19 4.66 6.32
N ILE A 150 1.51 5.95 6.39
CA ILE A 150 1.24 6.79 7.57
C ILE A 150 -0.27 6.89 7.82
N PHE A 151 -1.05 7.24 6.78
CA PHE A 151 -2.49 7.42 6.91
C PHE A 151 -3.20 6.15 7.43
N PHE A 152 -2.95 5.01 6.79
CA PHE A 152 -3.63 3.77 7.17
C PHE A 152 -3.08 3.18 8.48
N SER A 153 -1.82 3.40 8.83
CA SER A 153 -1.26 3.02 10.13
C SER A 153 -1.88 3.82 11.27
N VAL A 154 -2.00 5.15 11.10
CA VAL A 154 -2.68 6.00 12.09
C VAL A 154 -4.16 5.62 12.19
N ARG A 155 -4.82 5.36 11.06
CA ARG A 155 -6.21 4.89 11.05
C ARG A 155 -6.36 3.55 11.76
N LEU A 156 -5.43 2.63 11.57
CA LEU A 156 -5.44 1.31 12.21
C LEU A 156 -5.24 1.42 13.74
N SER A 157 -4.43 2.39 14.18
CA SER A 157 -4.21 2.64 15.60
C SER A 157 -5.39 3.33 16.31
N ARG A 158 -6.25 4.01 15.54
CA ARG A 158 -7.47 4.63 16.07
C ARG A 158 -8.56 3.58 16.19
N LYS A 159 -9.09 3.41 17.41
CA LYS A 159 -10.23 2.49 17.63
C LYS A 159 -11.44 2.97 16.83
N PRO A 160 -12.15 2.09 16.09
CA PRO A 160 -13.41 2.47 15.46
C PRO A 160 -14.43 2.86 16.55
N PRO A 161 -15.12 4.02 16.43
CA PRO A 161 -15.91 4.61 17.50
C PRO A 161 -17.08 3.72 17.97
N ASP A 162 -17.67 2.95 17.07
CA ASP A 162 -19.01 2.39 17.24
C ASP A 162 -19.03 0.94 17.76
N GLN A 163 -17.92 0.21 17.70
CA GLN A 163 -17.89 -1.23 18.03
C GLN A 163 -17.26 -1.58 19.38
N TRP A 164 -16.69 -0.60 20.07
CA TRP A 164 -15.99 -0.82 21.34
C TRP A 164 -16.89 -0.62 22.58
N GLY A 165 -17.98 0.11 22.45
CA GLY A 165 -18.97 0.29 23.50
C GLY A 165 -19.72 -1.02 23.82
N GLU A 166 -20.12 -1.75 22.77
CA GLU A 166 -20.81 -3.03 22.91
C GLU A 166 -19.88 -4.15 23.39
N PHE A 167 -18.62 -4.16 22.96
CA PHE A 167 -17.63 -5.16 23.40
C PHE A 167 -17.25 -4.98 24.88
N SER A 168 -17.04 -3.75 25.31
CA SER A 168 -16.76 -3.45 26.73
C SER A 168 -17.91 -3.82 27.64
N ALA A 169 -19.15 -3.68 27.19
CA ALA A 169 -20.34 -4.07 27.93
C ALA A 169 -20.54 -5.60 27.96
N GLY A 170 -20.32 -6.26 26.80
CA GLY A 170 -20.42 -7.71 26.66
C GLY A 170 -19.35 -8.48 27.43
N ASP A 171 -18.08 -7.99 27.39
CA ASP A 171 -16.97 -8.60 28.12
C ASP A 171 -17.14 -8.43 29.64
N LYS A 172 -17.58 -7.26 30.11
CA LYS A 172 -17.89 -7.04 31.52
C LYS A 172 -19.05 -7.90 31.99
N ALA A 173 -20.07 -8.10 31.15
CA ALA A 173 -21.20 -8.97 31.47
C ALA A 173 -20.80 -10.46 31.50
N ALA A 174 -19.91 -10.90 30.59
CA ALA A 174 -19.38 -12.25 30.55
C ALA A 174 -18.43 -12.54 31.71
N GLU A 175 -17.57 -11.57 32.07
CA GLU A 175 -16.66 -11.64 33.20
C GLU A 175 -17.44 -11.68 34.55
N ASN A 176 -18.47 -10.86 34.68
CA ASN A 176 -19.33 -10.83 35.86
C ASN A 176 -20.14 -12.14 36.01
N LYS A 177 -20.62 -12.72 34.90
CA LYS A 177 -21.26 -14.07 34.90
C LYS A 177 -20.26 -15.16 35.31
N ASN A 178 -19.01 -15.07 34.92
CA ASN A 178 -17.98 -16.06 35.23
C ASN A 178 -17.51 -15.94 36.68
N ASN A 179 -17.42 -14.73 37.21
CA ASN A 179 -17.12 -14.49 38.62
C ASN A 179 -18.27 -14.91 39.53
N GLY A 180 -19.51 -14.61 39.20
CA GLY A 180 -20.68 -15.06 39.96
C GLY A 180 -20.85 -16.60 39.97
N ARG A 181 -20.43 -17.32 38.93
CA ARG A 181 -20.37 -18.78 38.90
C ARG A 181 -19.25 -19.39 39.74
N ARG A 182 -18.15 -18.65 39.96
CA ARG A 182 -17.06 -19.11 40.82
C ARG A 182 -17.43 -18.96 42.29
N GLU A 183 -18.09 -17.88 42.67
CA GLU A 183 -18.52 -17.65 44.05
C GLU A 183 -19.61 -18.64 44.48
N SER A 184 -20.54 -19.05 43.58
CA SER A 184 -21.59 -20.03 43.89
C SER A 184 -21.10 -21.49 44.01
N LYS A 185 -19.84 -21.79 43.75
CA LYS A 185 -19.24 -23.12 43.92
C LYS A 185 -18.57 -23.34 45.30
N TRP A 186 -18.55 -22.32 46.15
CA TRP A 186 -17.89 -22.37 47.44
C TRP A 186 -18.87 -22.18 48.61
N ILE A 187 -20.18 -22.23 48.36
CA ILE A 187 -21.24 -22.30 49.35
C ILE A 187 -21.93 -23.66 49.24
#